data_66aa36b7a4f297880fcd30397dd02ad8
#
_entry.id   66aa36b7a4f297880fcd30397dd02ad8
#
_cell.length_a   1.000
_cell.length_b   1.000
_cell.length_c   1.000
_cell.angle_alpha   90.00
_cell.angle_beta   90.00
_cell.angle_gamma   90.00
#
_symmetry.space_group_name_H-M   'P 1'
#
loop_
_entity.id
_entity.type
_entity.pdbx_description
1 polymer ?
#
loop_
_entity_poly.entity_id
_entity_poly.type
_entity_poly.pdbx_seq_one_letter_code
_entity_poly.pdbx_strand_id
1 'polypeptide(L)'
;DWLIQSFLSPISNQRTDQYGGNWENRARFPKMVLQRIRDKVGENTIIEMRFNACDYVKGGISIEDAAATIDYLSDVVDIIQCTGGSMDDPYADVFSISLGPMGHAINAWSAEEMKKRIKSNVIIETVGGINEPALAEQVLAEGKADLVAMARSFIADPDWARKAKANHAEDIRPCIRCRRCLTTSTPEFCNRSRCTVNPARTLPVK
;
A
#
# COMPACT_ATOMS: atom_id res chain seq x y z
N ASP A 1 4.74 12.67 -2.81
CA ASP A 1 5.17 11.26 -2.81
C ASP A 1 6.33 11.01 -1.84
N TRP A 2 6.56 9.72 -1.49
CA TRP A 2 7.67 9.33 -0.64
C TRP A 2 8.94 9.14 -1.47
N LEU A 3 10.12 9.24 -0.84
CA LEU A 3 11.42 9.24 -1.53
C LEU A 3 11.56 8.15 -2.60
N ILE A 4 11.28 6.89 -2.29
CA ILE A 4 11.43 5.80 -3.26
C ILE A 4 10.44 5.95 -4.41
N GLN A 5 9.18 6.26 -4.12
CA GLN A 5 8.15 6.48 -5.14
C GLN A 5 8.48 7.66 -6.06
N SER A 6 9.09 8.74 -5.53
CA SER A 6 9.50 9.88 -6.34
C SER A 6 10.62 9.56 -7.35
N PHE A 7 11.37 8.49 -7.14
CA PHE A 7 12.30 7.96 -8.15
C PHE A 7 11.59 7.06 -9.17
N LEU A 8 10.62 6.27 -8.74
CA LEU A 8 9.95 5.28 -9.59
C LEU A 8 8.95 5.89 -10.56
N SER A 9 8.17 6.87 -10.11
CA SER A 9 7.15 7.50 -10.95
C SER A 9 7.77 8.41 -12.00
N PRO A 10 7.44 8.23 -13.30
CA PRO A 10 7.91 9.12 -14.36
C PRO A 10 7.31 10.53 -14.29
N ILE A 11 6.24 10.72 -13.50
CA ILE A 11 5.65 12.06 -13.28
C ILE A 11 6.55 12.86 -12.34
N SER A 12 6.97 12.27 -11.22
CA SER A 12 7.82 12.93 -10.22
C SER A 12 9.29 12.94 -10.65
N ASN A 13 9.76 11.87 -11.31
CA ASN A 13 11.15 11.72 -11.70
C ASN A 13 11.42 12.28 -13.10
N GLN A 14 11.77 13.55 -13.15
CA GLN A 14 12.14 14.28 -14.39
C GLN A 14 13.66 14.28 -14.66
N ARG A 15 14.43 13.39 -14.01
CA ARG A 15 15.89 13.29 -14.19
C ARG A 15 16.25 12.75 -15.57
N THR A 16 17.40 13.21 -16.07
CA THR A 16 17.96 12.80 -17.37
C THR A 16 19.25 12.00 -17.24
N ASP A 17 19.66 11.71 -15.99
CA ASP A 17 20.83 10.90 -15.70
C ASP A 17 20.46 9.40 -15.52
N GLN A 18 21.42 8.60 -15.02
CA GLN A 18 21.26 7.16 -14.80
C GLN A 18 20.15 6.76 -13.80
N TYR A 19 19.47 7.70 -13.18
CA TYR A 19 18.39 7.49 -12.21
C TYR A 19 17.03 7.95 -12.74
N GLY A 20 16.94 8.36 -14.02
CA GLY A 20 15.70 8.85 -14.66
C GLY A 20 15.52 8.31 -16.07
N GLY A 21 14.41 8.70 -16.71
CA GLY A 21 14.04 8.22 -18.04
C GLY A 21 13.28 6.89 -18.01
N ASN A 22 13.88 5.80 -18.51
CA ASN A 22 13.22 4.50 -18.56
C ASN A 22 13.03 3.87 -17.16
N TRP A 23 12.21 2.81 -17.08
CA TRP A 23 11.88 2.18 -15.79
C TRP A 23 13.12 1.57 -15.10
N GLU A 24 14.09 1.03 -15.82
CA GLU A 24 15.32 0.44 -15.27
C GLU A 24 16.13 1.50 -14.52
N ASN A 25 16.29 2.67 -15.11
CA ASN A 25 17.01 3.77 -14.48
C ASN A 25 16.25 4.29 -13.25
N ARG A 26 14.92 4.43 -13.35
CA ARG A 26 14.08 4.85 -12.22
C ARG A 26 14.11 3.84 -11.06
N ALA A 27 14.21 2.54 -11.36
CA ALA A 27 14.30 1.47 -10.36
C ALA A 27 15.70 1.31 -9.75
N ARG A 28 16.75 1.90 -10.33
CA ARG A 28 18.14 1.77 -9.88
C ARG A 28 18.34 2.23 -8.43
N PHE A 29 17.86 3.41 -8.07
CA PHE A 29 18.00 3.91 -6.70
C PHE A 29 17.22 3.05 -5.68
N PRO A 30 15.95 2.70 -5.89
CA PRO A 30 15.25 1.71 -5.06
C PRO A 30 16.03 0.40 -4.87
N LYS A 31 16.57 -0.15 -5.94
CA LYS A 31 17.41 -1.38 -5.89
C LYS A 31 18.62 -1.21 -4.97
N MET A 32 19.34 -0.11 -5.11
CA MET A 32 20.51 0.18 -4.27
C MET A 32 20.14 0.30 -2.80
N VAL A 33 19.02 0.93 -2.48
CA VAL A 33 18.53 1.05 -1.09
C VAL A 33 18.17 -0.31 -0.52
N LEU A 34 17.38 -1.10 -1.25
CA LEU A 34 16.96 -2.43 -0.82
C LEU A 34 18.14 -3.39 -0.68
N GLN A 35 19.11 -3.34 -1.60
CA GLN A 35 20.35 -4.12 -1.50
C GLN A 35 21.13 -3.77 -0.22
N ARG A 36 21.28 -2.48 0.11
CA ARG A 36 21.96 -2.07 1.33
C ARG A 36 21.22 -2.49 2.60
N ILE A 37 19.89 -2.55 2.54
CA ILE A 37 19.09 -3.10 3.64
C ILE A 37 19.35 -4.61 3.74
N ARG A 38 19.24 -5.36 2.65
CA ARG A 38 19.50 -6.80 2.60
C ARG A 38 20.88 -7.16 3.14
N ASP A 39 21.94 -6.43 2.72
CA ASP A 39 23.31 -6.60 3.19
C ASP A 39 23.43 -6.43 4.72
N LYS A 40 22.59 -5.61 5.33
CA LYS A 40 22.62 -5.33 6.77
C LYS A 40 21.77 -6.29 7.59
N VAL A 41 20.61 -6.70 7.09
CA VAL A 41 19.68 -7.53 7.85
C VAL A 41 19.82 -9.02 7.56
N GLY A 42 20.49 -9.40 6.47
CA GLY A 42 20.71 -10.79 6.04
C GLY A 42 19.47 -11.42 5.40
N GLU A 43 19.63 -12.66 4.95
CA GLU A 43 18.60 -13.41 4.19
C GLU A 43 17.40 -13.87 5.03
N ASN A 44 17.55 -13.93 6.35
CA ASN A 44 16.48 -14.43 7.24
C ASN A 44 15.47 -13.33 7.65
N THR A 45 15.66 -12.10 7.19
CA THR A 45 14.75 -10.98 7.50
C THR A 45 13.88 -10.68 6.29
N ILE A 46 12.55 -10.68 6.49
CA ILE A 46 11.60 -10.30 5.43
C ILE A 46 11.74 -8.81 5.15
N ILE A 47 11.93 -8.46 3.87
CA ILE A 47 11.89 -7.09 3.37
C ILE A 47 10.60 -6.91 2.58
N GLU A 48 9.72 -6.08 3.09
CA GLU A 48 8.51 -5.65 2.40
C GLU A 48 8.69 -4.24 1.85
N MET A 49 8.26 -4.03 0.62
CA MET A 49 8.23 -2.72 -0.02
C MET A 49 6.81 -2.36 -0.45
N ARG A 50 6.33 -1.20 0.01
CA ARG A 50 5.11 -0.60 -0.55
C ARG A 50 5.43 0.05 -1.89
N PHE A 51 4.62 -0.28 -2.91
CA PHE A 51 4.87 0.09 -4.28
C PHE A 51 3.57 0.51 -5.00
N ASN A 52 3.60 1.62 -5.73
CA ASN A 52 2.49 1.98 -6.60
C ASN A 52 2.52 1.13 -7.87
N ALA A 53 1.59 0.22 -7.98
CA ALA A 53 1.41 -0.56 -9.22
C ALA A 53 0.77 0.28 -10.34
N CYS A 54 0.09 1.40 -9.99
CA CYS A 54 -0.51 2.34 -10.94
C CYS A 54 -0.64 3.72 -10.29
N ASP A 55 -0.19 4.76 -10.99
CA ASP A 55 -0.33 6.14 -10.49
C ASP A 55 -1.72 6.74 -10.76
N TYR A 56 -2.56 6.11 -11.57
CA TYR A 56 -3.87 6.61 -12.03
C TYR A 56 -3.81 7.99 -12.71
N VAL A 57 -2.67 8.35 -13.25
CA VAL A 57 -2.41 9.61 -13.97
C VAL A 57 -1.80 9.29 -15.32
N LYS A 58 -2.20 10.03 -16.36
CA LYS A 58 -1.61 9.88 -17.69
C LYS A 58 -0.10 10.17 -17.63
N GLY A 59 0.69 9.24 -18.15
CA GLY A 59 2.15 9.32 -18.12
C GLY A 59 2.77 8.87 -16.78
N GLY A 60 1.98 8.35 -15.84
CA GLY A 60 2.46 7.69 -14.64
C GLY A 60 2.99 6.29 -14.89
N ILE A 61 3.26 5.55 -13.80
CA ILE A 61 3.73 4.17 -13.87
C ILE A 61 2.68 3.32 -14.60
N SER A 62 3.09 2.63 -15.67
CA SER A 62 2.28 1.64 -16.35
C SER A 62 2.32 0.30 -15.61
N ILE A 63 1.31 -0.54 -15.82
CA ILE A 63 1.25 -1.89 -15.27
C ILE A 63 2.44 -2.73 -15.72
N GLU A 64 2.88 -2.55 -16.97
CA GLU A 64 4.02 -3.23 -17.56
C GLU A 64 5.34 -2.81 -16.89
N ASP A 65 5.58 -1.50 -16.73
CA ASP A 65 6.76 -0.98 -16.04
C ASP A 65 6.77 -1.39 -14.57
N ALA A 66 5.60 -1.43 -13.94
CA ALA A 66 5.46 -1.89 -12.56
C ALA A 66 5.88 -3.36 -12.41
N ALA A 67 5.37 -4.25 -13.26
CA ALA A 67 5.72 -5.67 -13.22
C ALA A 67 7.21 -5.89 -13.48
N ALA A 68 7.78 -5.23 -14.50
CA ALA A 68 9.21 -5.30 -14.80
C ALA A 68 10.07 -4.77 -13.64
N THR A 69 9.63 -3.71 -12.97
CA THR A 69 10.29 -3.17 -11.78
C THR A 69 10.28 -4.17 -10.62
N ILE A 70 9.16 -4.85 -10.37
CA ILE A 70 9.06 -5.88 -9.33
C ILE A 70 10.02 -7.02 -9.62
N ASP A 71 10.04 -7.54 -10.86
CA ASP A 71 10.97 -8.59 -11.25
C ASP A 71 12.44 -8.17 -11.10
N TYR A 72 12.77 -6.91 -11.41
CA TYR A 72 14.11 -6.36 -11.22
C TYR A 72 14.52 -6.26 -9.74
N LEU A 73 13.56 -6.06 -8.84
CA LEU A 73 13.81 -5.95 -7.39
C LEU A 73 13.74 -7.28 -6.65
N SER A 74 13.33 -8.37 -7.31
CA SER A 74 12.95 -9.65 -6.71
C SER A 74 14.04 -10.37 -5.93
N ASP A 75 15.31 -10.08 -6.17
CA ASP A 75 16.45 -10.65 -5.44
C ASP A 75 16.76 -9.92 -4.11
N VAL A 76 16.11 -8.79 -3.86
CA VAL A 76 16.35 -7.97 -2.65
C VAL A 76 15.10 -7.67 -1.85
N VAL A 77 13.91 -8.03 -2.35
CA VAL A 77 12.61 -7.85 -1.70
C VAL A 77 11.84 -9.17 -1.67
N ASP A 78 11.13 -9.42 -0.59
CA ASP A 78 10.35 -10.64 -0.41
C ASP A 78 8.86 -10.41 -0.66
N ILE A 79 8.34 -9.23 -0.27
CA ILE A 79 6.93 -8.86 -0.37
C ILE A 79 6.81 -7.50 -1.04
N ILE A 80 5.92 -7.40 -2.02
CA ILE A 80 5.49 -6.13 -2.61
C ILE A 80 4.04 -5.86 -2.21
N GLN A 81 3.84 -4.79 -1.45
CA GLN A 81 2.52 -4.28 -1.13
C GLN A 81 2.03 -3.35 -2.24
N CYS A 82 1.14 -3.85 -3.08
CA CYS A 82 0.55 -3.09 -4.18
C CYS A 82 -0.41 -2.03 -3.67
N THR A 83 -0.15 -0.79 -4.05
CA THR A 83 -1.01 0.36 -3.82
C THR A 83 -1.14 1.15 -5.13
N GLY A 84 -1.80 2.29 -5.11
CA GLY A 84 -1.93 3.15 -6.28
C GLY A 84 -2.20 4.60 -5.91
N GLY A 85 -2.23 5.44 -6.91
CA GLY A 85 -2.50 6.85 -6.78
C GLY A 85 -1.24 7.71 -6.69
N SER A 86 -1.39 8.99 -6.93
CA SER A 86 -0.33 9.99 -6.83
C SER A 86 -0.80 11.18 -6.02
N MET A 87 0.01 11.65 -5.09
CA MET A 87 -0.25 12.88 -4.33
C MET A 87 0.00 14.14 -5.17
N ASP A 88 0.63 14.01 -6.34
CA ASP A 88 0.90 15.12 -7.26
C ASP A 88 -0.35 15.48 -8.08
N ASP A 89 -1.37 14.62 -8.08
CA ASP A 89 -2.66 14.84 -8.75
C ASP A 89 -3.82 14.65 -7.78
N PRO A 90 -4.69 15.66 -7.58
CA PRO A 90 -5.79 15.60 -6.62
C PRO A 90 -6.83 14.50 -6.92
N TYR A 91 -7.00 14.11 -8.17
CA TYR A 91 -7.92 13.02 -8.56
C TYR A 91 -7.29 11.65 -8.32
N ALA A 92 -5.98 11.54 -8.48
CA ALA A 92 -5.24 10.31 -8.23
C ALA A 92 -4.95 10.08 -6.74
N ASP A 93 -4.83 11.14 -5.92
CA ASP A 93 -4.59 11.03 -4.45
C ASP A 93 -5.68 10.21 -3.74
N VAL A 94 -6.91 10.24 -4.23
CA VAL A 94 -8.00 9.46 -3.62
C VAL A 94 -7.77 7.95 -3.68
N PHE A 95 -6.96 7.45 -4.63
CA PHE A 95 -6.59 6.04 -4.75
C PHE A 95 -5.47 5.64 -3.78
N SER A 96 -4.62 6.60 -3.38
CA SER A 96 -3.57 6.36 -2.38
C SER A 96 -4.18 6.07 -0.99
N ILE A 97 -5.32 6.71 -0.70
CA ILE A 97 -6.04 6.57 0.58
C ILE A 97 -7.55 6.49 0.31
N SER A 98 -8.07 5.29 0.09
CA SER A 98 -9.47 5.07 -0.30
C SER A 98 -10.49 5.76 0.59
N LEU A 99 -11.48 6.40 -0.02
CA LEU A 99 -12.65 7.02 0.61
C LEU A 99 -13.82 6.02 0.69
N GLY A 100 -14.79 6.31 1.57
CA GLY A 100 -16.03 5.52 1.70
C GLY A 100 -16.73 5.22 0.37
N PRO A 101 -16.99 6.21 -0.48
CA PRO A 101 -17.70 6.04 -1.76
C PRO A 101 -16.96 5.23 -2.84
N MET A 102 -15.67 4.98 -2.67
CA MET A 102 -14.80 4.37 -3.70
C MET A 102 -14.83 2.84 -3.69
N GLY A 103 -15.84 2.16 -3.37
CA GLY A 103 -15.81 0.69 -3.33
C GLY A 103 -14.76 0.12 -2.34
N HIS A 104 -14.69 -1.17 -2.24
CA HIS A 104 -13.79 -1.91 -1.35
C HIS A 104 -12.65 -2.54 -2.14
N ALA A 105 -11.54 -2.90 -1.43
CA ALA A 105 -10.37 -3.57 -2.00
C ALA A 105 -9.86 -2.90 -3.30
N ILE A 106 -9.80 -1.55 -3.32
CA ILE A 106 -9.61 -0.76 -4.55
C ILE A 106 -8.32 -1.08 -5.32
N ASN A 107 -7.29 -1.60 -4.64
CA ASN A 107 -6.02 -1.97 -5.27
C ASN A 107 -5.91 -3.49 -5.55
N ALA A 108 -6.96 -4.28 -5.28
CA ALA A 108 -6.89 -5.74 -5.52
C ALA A 108 -6.73 -6.07 -7.01
N TRP A 109 -7.31 -5.27 -7.92
CA TRP A 109 -7.15 -5.44 -9.36
C TRP A 109 -5.69 -5.25 -9.81
N SER A 110 -4.99 -4.25 -9.28
CA SER A 110 -3.59 -4.00 -9.63
C SER A 110 -2.67 -5.08 -9.05
N ALA A 111 -2.95 -5.58 -7.85
CA ALA A 111 -2.26 -6.74 -7.29
C ALA A 111 -2.46 -7.99 -8.16
N GLU A 112 -3.68 -8.27 -8.60
CA GLU A 112 -4.02 -9.34 -9.53
C GLU A 112 -3.24 -9.22 -10.85
N GLU A 113 -3.19 -8.01 -11.40
CA GLU A 113 -2.43 -7.74 -12.62
C GLU A 113 -0.92 -7.93 -12.43
N MET A 114 -0.36 -7.59 -11.26
CA MET A 114 1.04 -7.89 -10.94
C MET A 114 1.25 -9.41 -10.89
N LYS A 115 0.42 -10.16 -10.17
CA LYS A 115 0.53 -11.63 -10.10
C LYS A 115 0.48 -12.31 -11.47
N LYS A 116 -0.28 -11.77 -12.42
CA LYS A 116 -0.36 -12.30 -13.79
C LYS A 116 0.90 -12.03 -14.63
N ARG A 117 1.65 -10.98 -14.32
CA ARG A 117 2.73 -10.47 -15.18
C ARG A 117 4.13 -10.71 -14.65
N ILE A 118 4.33 -10.70 -13.33
CA ILE A 118 5.64 -10.98 -12.73
C ILE A 118 6.08 -12.42 -13.05
N LYS A 119 7.38 -12.60 -13.22
CA LYS A 119 8.03 -13.89 -13.44
C LYS A 119 8.73 -14.42 -12.18
N SER A 120 8.94 -13.53 -11.23
CA SER A 120 9.56 -13.82 -9.93
C SER A 120 8.55 -14.44 -8.95
N ASN A 121 9.08 -14.98 -7.85
CA ASN A 121 8.28 -15.56 -6.77
C ASN A 121 8.01 -14.56 -5.63
N VAL A 122 8.06 -13.25 -5.93
CA VAL A 122 7.76 -12.21 -4.94
C VAL A 122 6.30 -12.34 -4.51
N ILE A 123 6.08 -12.28 -3.21
CA ILE A 123 4.73 -12.32 -2.62
C ILE A 123 4.04 -10.98 -2.89
N ILE A 124 2.84 -11.03 -3.44
CA ILE A 124 2.04 -9.84 -3.74
C ILE A 124 0.99 -9.63 -2.66
N GLU A 125 1.12 -8.51 -1.98
CA GLU A 125 0.16 -8.04 -0.99
C GLU A 125 -0.71 -6.92 -1.57
N THR A 126 -1.98 -6.86 -1.19
CA THR A 126 -2.87 -5.75 -1.55
C THR A 126 -3.32 -4.97 -0.32
N VAL A 127 -3.57 -3.68 -0.50
CA VAL A 127 -4.05 -2.76 0.54
C VAL A 127 -5.08 -1.80 -0.06
N GLY A 128 -6.06 -1.38 0.74
CA GLY A 128 -6.97 -0.31 0.33
C GLY A 128 -8.45 -0.65 0.47
N GLY A 129 -9.07 -0.21 1.56
CA GLY A 129 -10.51 -0.35 1.78
C GLY A 129 -10.97 -1.76 2.17
N ILE A 130 -10.08 -2.62 2.64
CA ILE A 130 -10.42 -3.92 3.23
C ILE A 130 -10.76 -3.67 4.70
N ASN A 131 -12.00 -3.92 5.09
CA ASN A 131 -12.52 -3.62 6.43
C ASN A 131 -13.33 -4.77 7.06
N GLU A 132 -13.62 -5.83 6.30
CA GLU A 132 -14.39 -6.99 6.72
C GLU A 132 -13.63 -8.28 6.44
N PRO A 133 -13.72 -9.32 7.34
CA PRO A 133 -13.05 -10.59 7.13
C PRO A 133 -13.47 -11.30 5.85
N ALA A 134 -14.76 -11.32 5.53
CA ALA A 134 -15.27 -11.95 4.32
C ALA A 134 -14.68 -11.35 3.03
N LEU A 135 -14.46 -10.02 3.00
CA LEU A 135 -13.81 -9.36 1.88
C LEU A 135 -12.33 -9.73 1.78
N ALA A 136 -11.63 -9.81 2.92
CA ALA A 136 -10.23 -10.24 2.95
C ALA A 136 -10.10 -11.68 2.39
N GLU A 137 -10.92 -12.59 2.87
CA GLU A 137 -10.97 -13.98 2.38
C GLU A 137 -11.32 -14.05 0.89
N GLN A 138 -12.28 -13.27 0.42
CA GLN A 138 -12.65 -13.22 -0.99
C GLN A 138 -11.46 -12.83 -1.88
N VAL A 139 -10.71 -11.78 -1.51
CA VAL A 139 -9.55 -11.32 -2.27
C VAL A 139 -8.49 -12.43 -2.39
N LEU A 140 -8.25 -13.17 -1.31
CA LEU A 140 -7.28 -14.27 -1.28
C LEU A 140 -7.80 -15.50 -2.05
N ALA A 141 -9.06 -15.89 -1.84
CA ALA A 141 -9.67 -17.04 -2.50
C ALA A 141 -9.78 -16.87 -4.02
N GLU A 142 -10.02 -15.64 -4.49
CA GLU A 142 -10.02 -15.30 -5.91
C GLU A 142 -8.60 -15.20 -6.50
N GLY A 143 -7.55 -15.39 -5.69
CA GLY A 143 -6.16 -15.36 -6.14
C GLY A 143 -5.65 -13.97 -6.53
N LYS A 144 -6.35 -12.89 -6.15
CA LYS A 144 -5.99 -11.52 -6.51
C LYS A 144 -4.72 -11.03 -5.82
N ALA A 145 -4.46 -11.54 -4.63
CA ALA A 145 -3.25 -11.27 -3.85
C ALA A 145 -2.88 -12.49 -3.02
N ASP A 146 -1.65 -12.56 -2.53
CA ASP A 146 -1.18 -13.59 -1.60
C ASP A 146 -1.42 -13.17 -0.15
N LEU A 147 -1.37 -11.86 0.10
CA LEU A 147 -1.59 -11.25 1.41
C LEU A 147 -2.52 -10.03 1.29
N VAL A 148 -3.18 -9.69 2.40
CA VAL A 148 -3.98 -8.48 2.53
C VAL A 148 -3.46 -7.61 3.67
N ALA A 149 -3.26 -6.33 3.42
CA ALA A 149 -2.87 -5.35 4.42
C ALA A 149 -4.00 -4.38 4.74
N MET A 150 -4.04 -3.97 6.00
CA MET A 150 -5.02 -2.98 6.44
C MET A 150 -4.48 -2.16 7.62
N ALA A 151 -4.53 -0.83 7.51
CA ALA A 151 -4.13 0.08 8.59
C ALA A 151 -5.35 0.63 9.33
N ARG A 152 -6.27 1.26 8.58
CA ARG A 152 -7.42 1.97 9.20
C ARG A 152 -8.41 1.03 9.88
N SER A 153 -8.52 -0.22 9.42
CA SER A 153 -9.33 -1.24 10.08
C SER A 153 -8.82 -1.55 11.47
N PHE A 154 -7.50 -1.64 11.67
CA PHE A 154 -6.89 -1.80 13.00
C PHE A 154 -6.94 -0.53 13.86
N ILE A 155 -7.00 0.66 13.25
CA ILE A 155 -7.29 1.90 14.01
C ILE A 155 -8.73 1.89 14.52
N ALA A 156 -9.67 1.42 13.70
CA ALA A 156 -11.07 1.29 14.07
C ALA A 156 -11.29 0.21 15.12
N ASP A 157 -10.65 -0.94 14.94
CA ASP A 157 -10.70 -2.07 15.88
C ASP A 157 -9.33 -2.74 16.01
N PRO A 158 -8.57 -2.48 17.09
CA PRO A 158 -7.27 -3.13 17.31
C PRO A 158 -7.34 -4.66 17.42
N ASP A 159 -8.49 -5.21 17.81
CA ASP A 159 -8.72 -6.63 17.96
C ASP A 159 -9.27 -7.30 16.68
N TRP A 160 -9.29 -6.59 15.57
CA TRP A 160 -9.86 -7.04 14.30
C TRP A 160 -9.41 -8.46 13.92
N ALA A 161 -8.12 -8.70 13.86
CA ALA A 161 -7.58 -10.01 13.46
C ALA A 161 -7.93 -11.12 14.46
N ARG A 162 -7.94 -10.81 15.78
CA ARG A 162 -8.32 -11.77 16.82
C ARG A 162 -9.79 -12.16 16.70
N LYS A 163 -10.67 -11.19 16.47
CA LYS A 163 -12.11 -11.43 16.27
C LYS A 163 -12.38 -12.19 14.97
N ALA A 164 -11.73 -11.80 13.87
CA ALA A 164 -11.83 -12.53 12.60
C ALA A 164 -11.41 -13.99 12.75
N LYS A 165 -10.26 -14.26 13.41
CA LYS A 165 -9.78 -15.62 13.67
C LYS A 165 -10.74 -16.44 14.55
N ALA A 166 -11.48 -15.80 15.44
CA ALA A 166 -12.46 -16.45 16.33
C ALA A 166 -13.85 -16.59 15.67
N ASN A 167 -14.03 -16.22 14.40
CA ASN A 167 -15.32 -16.15 13.71
C ASN A 167 -16.36 -15.21 14.38
N HIS A 168 -15.89 -14.14 15.02
CA HIS A 168 -16.70 -13.10 15.64
C HIS A 168 -16.66 -11.82 14.77
N ALA A 169 -17.00 -11.93 13.49
CA ALA A 169 -16.99 -10.81 12.56
C ALA A 169 -18.00 -9.72 12.93
N GLU A 170 -19.12 -10.10 13.55
CA GLU A 170 -20.18 -9.22 14.05
C GLU A 170 -19.71 -8.27 15.17
N ASP A 171 -18.67 -8.68 15.92
CA ASP A 171 -18.08 -7.87 16.99
C ASP A 171 -17.04 -6.85 16.48
N ILE A 172 -16.67 -6.94 15.20
CA ILE A 172 -15.68 -6.04 14.60
C ILE A 172 -16.30 -4.66 14.33
N ARG A 173 -15.65 -3.60 14.80
CA ARG A 173 -15.98 -2.22 14.42
C ARG A 173 -15.40 -1.90 13.05
N PRO A 174 -16.21 -1.85 11.98
CA PRO A 174 -15.70 -1.63 10.65
C PRO A 174 -15.22 -0.19 10.46
N CYS A 175 -14.10 -0.02 9.76
CA CYS A 175 -13.63 1.28 9.33
C CYS A 175 -14.56 1.84 8.25
N ILE A 176 -15.18 3.00 8.49
CA ILE A 176 -16.06 3.69 7.54
C ILE A 176 -15.31 4.52 6.49
N ARG A 177 -14.00 4.46 6.47
CA ARG A 177 -13.10 5.14 5.51
C ARG A 177 -13.29 6.66 5.41
N CYS A 178 -13.67 7.31 6.50
CA CYS A 178 -13.95 8.75 6.59
C CYS A 178 -12.70 9.65 6.59
N ARG A 179 -11.48 9.08 6.57
CA ARG A 179 -10.18 9.77 6.66
C ARG A 179 -9.96 10.60 7.93
N ARG A 180 -10.83 10.55 8.93
CA ARG A 180 -10.70 11.32 10.18
C ARG A 180 -9.36 11.11 10.89
N CYS A 181 -8.83 9.90 10.81
CA CYS A 181 -7.53 9.54 11.40
C CYS A 181 -6.32 10.21 10.69
N LEU A 182 -6.52 10.82 9.53
CA LEU A 182 -5.48 11.47 8.72
C LEU A 182 -5.57 13.00 8.76
N THR A 183 -6.68 13.58 9.28
CA THR A 183 -6.93 15.02 9.28
C THR A 183 -6.34 15.77 10.48
N THR A 184 -5.46 15.12 11.25
CA THR A 184 -4.92 15.68 12.51
C THR A 184 -3.63 16.47 12.30
N SER A 185 -3.52 17.20 11.20
CA SER A 185 -2.31 17.94 10.83
C SER A 185 -2.21 19.37 11.38
N THR A 186 -3.04 19.74 12.35
CA THR A 186 -2.82 21.03 13.05
C THR A 186 -1.87 20.84 14.24
N PRO A 187 -0.97 21.79 14.54
CA PRO A 187 0.00 21.67 15.62
C PRO A 187 -0.61 21.34 17.00
N GLU A 188 -1.83 21.79 17.26
CA GLU A 188 -2.58 21.54 18.49
C GLU A 188 -3.12 20.09 18.60
N PHE A 189 -3.18 19.36 17.47
CA PHE A 189 -3.72 18.00 17.39
C PHE A 189 -2.72 16.98 16.84
N CYS A 190 -1.48 17.36 16.59
CA CYS A 190 -0.44 16.55 15.95
C CYS A 190 -0.12 15.19 16.60
N ASN A 191 -0.53 14.98 17.84
CA ASN A 191 -0.10 13.78 18.58
C ASN A 191 -1.15 12.67 18.69
N ARG A 192 -2.32 12.77 18.04
CA ARG A 192 -3.38 11.75 18.20
C ARG A 192 -4.22 11.59 16.95
N SER A 193 -4.00 10.51 16.22
CA SER A 193 -4.96 10.09 15.20
C SER A 193 -6.31 9.80 15.83
N ARG A 194 -7.37 10.45 15.36
CA ARG A 194 -8.73 10.28 15.86
C ARG A 194 -9.50 9.32 14.95
N CYS A 195 -10.32 8.47 15.53
CA CYS A 195 -11.19 7.59 14.76
C CYS A 195 -12.65 7.87 15.09
N THR A 196 -13.49 7.99 14.07
CA THR A 196 -14.94 8.26 14.24
C THR A 196 -15.66 7.09 14.91
N VAL A 197 -15.23 5.86 14.65
CA VAL A 197 -15.91 4.64 15.15
C VAL A 197 -15.23 4.02 16.37
N ASN A 198 -14.00 4.41 16.71
CA ASN A 198 -13.28 3.88 17.87
C ASN A 198 -13.30 4.90 19.03
N PRO A 199 -14.09 4.66 20.10
CA PRO A 199 -14.20 5.58 21.23
C PRO A 199 -12.86 5.86 21.93
N ALA A 200 -12.00 4.86 22.05
CA ALA A 200 -10.69 5.00 22.69
C ALA A 200 -9.74 5.96 21.93
N ARG A 201 -10.02 6.23 20.65
CA ARG A 201 -9.29 7.17 19.79
C ARG A 201 -10.01 8.51 19.61
N THR A 202 -11.21 8.65 20.14
CA THR A 202 -12.06 9.83 19.96
C THR A 202 -12.01 10.76 21.17
N LEU A 203 -11.83 10.22 22.37
CA LEU A 203 -11.81 10.97 23.62
C LEU A 203 -10.42 11.57 23.88
N PRO A 204 -10.35 12.84 24.39
CA PRO A 204 -9.11 13.37 24.94
C PRO A 204 -8.70 12.48 26.13
N VAL A 205 -7.44 12.04 26.16
CA VAL A 205 -6.88 11.45 27.38
C VAL A 205 -6.82 12.57 28.41
N LYS A 206 -7.52 12.39 29.52
CA LYS A 206 -7.44 13.27 30.69
C LYS A 206 -6.04 13.25 31.29
#